data_4bf02c7b456bd784d08f1f85fe58cb0b
#
_entry.id   4bf02c7b456bd784d08f1f85fe58cb0b
#
_cell.length_a   1.000
_cell.length_b   1.000
_cell.length_c   1.000
_cell.angle_alpha   90.00
_cell.angle_beta   90.00
_cell.angle_gamma   90.00
#
_symmetry.space_group_name_H-M   'P 1'
#
loop_
_entity.id
_entity.type
_entity.pdbx_description
1 polymer ?
#
loop_
_entity_poly.entity_id
_entity_poly.type
_entity_poly.pdbx_seq_one_letter_code
_entity_poly.pdbx_strand_id
1 'polypeptide(L)' 'MQVQGKYNARVFLTEQMTRAQSLRLKRLSEEAYQPAQYARDLSFTEAARRIQVLEAEIELANSF' A
#
# COMPACT_ATOMS: atom_id res chain seq x y z
N MET A 1 -12.84 19.52 20.33
CA MET A 1 -12.48 19.18 20.00
C MET A 1 -12.01 18.88 19.72
N GLN A 2 -11.83 18.58 19.56
CA GLN A 2 -11.36 18.25 19.08
C GLN A 2 -10.97 17.48 18.87
N VAL A 3 -11.15 17.13 18.91
CA VAL A 3 -10.78 16.38 18.59
C VAL A 3 -10.27 15.96 17.97
N GLN A 4 -10.27 16.04 17.63
CA GLN A 4 -9.80 15.72 16.88
C GLN A 4 -8.83 15.53 16.77
N GLY A 5 -9.01 15.85 16.87
CA GLY A 5 -7.65 16.19 16.76
C GLY A 5 -6.72 15.11 16.95
N LYS A 6 -6.83 14.50 17.91
CA LYS A 6 -5.91 13.45 18.16
C LYS A 6 -5.86 12.48 17.01
N TYR A 7 -6.91 12.41 16.33
CA TYR A 7 -6.94 11.54 15.17
C TYR A 7 -7.37 12.35 13.98
N ASN A 8 -6.60 12.31 12.94
CA ASN A 8 -7.02 12.96 11.73
C ASN A 8 -6.40 12.26 10.54
N ALA A 9 -7.11 12.34 9.44
CA ALA A 9 -6.72 11.64 8.23
C ALA A 9 -5.39 12.14 7.68
N ARG A 10 -5.09 13.40 7.95
CA ARG A 10 -3.86 13.97 7.43
C ARG A 10 -2.64 13.27 8.03
N VAL A 11 -2.66 13.02 9.32
CA VAL A 11 -1.58 12.30 9.96
C VAL A 11 -1.44 10.91 9.36
N PHE A 12 -2.56 10.26 9.15
CA PHE A 12 -2.58 8.94 8.58
C PHE A 12 -1.99 8.94 7.17
N LEU A 13 -2.31 9.96 6.39
CA LEU A 13 -1.83 10.04 5.02
C LEU A 13 -0.32 10.21 4.94
N THR A 14 0.27 10.83 5.95
CA THR A 14 1.70 11.10 5.91
C THR A 14 2.52 10.05 6.63
N GLU A 15 1.88 9.14 7.35
CA GLU A 15 2.63 8.10 8.02
C GLU A 15 3.20 7.13 7.00
N GLN A 16 4.33 6.56 7.36
CA GLN A 16 4.95 5.57 6.50
C GLN A 16 4.21 4.25 6.59
N MET A 17 4.36 3.45 5.57
CA MET A 17 3.72 2.16 5.55
C MET A 17 4.23 1.28 6.69
N THR A 18 3.39 0.35 7.10
CA THR A 18 3.75 -0.59 8.14
C THR A 18 4.69 -1.65 7.57
N ARG A 19 5.32 -2.39 8.49
CA ARG A 19 6.17 -3.49 8.06
C ARG A 19 5.36 -4.53 7.30
N ALA A 20 4.15 -4.80 7.75
CA ALA A 20 3.30 -5.77 7.07
C ALA A 20 2.97 -5.32 5.66
N GLN A 21 2.68 -4.03 5.49
CA GLN A 21 2.44 -3.50 4.15
C GLN A 21 3.68 -3.62 3.28
N SER A 22 4.83 -3.33 3.84
CA SER A 22 6.06 -3.39 3.09
C SER A 22 6.31 -4.79 2.55
N LEU A 23 6.18 -5.78 3.40
CA LEU A 23 6.41 -7.17 2.99
C LEU A 23 5.38 -7.61 1.96
N ARG A 24 4.13 -7.25 2.18
CA ARG A 24 3.07 -7.65 1.26
C ARG A 24 3.25 -6.98 -0.09
N LEU A 25 3.55 -5.69 -0.08
CA LEU A 25 3.72 -4.95 -1.32
C LEU A 25 4.90 -5.49 -2.12
N LYS A 26 5.99 -5.79 -1.43
CA LYS A 26 7.15 -6.33 -2.11
C LYS A 26 6.82 -7.64 -2.79
N ARG A 27 6.13 -8.53 -2.09
CA ARG A 27 5.75 -9.81 -2.66
C ARG A 27 4.82 -9.64 -3.85
N LEU A 28 3.81 -8.76 -3.71
CA LEU A 28 2.85 -8.56 -4.78
C LEU A 28 3.51 -7.93 -6.00
N SER A 29 4.42 -7.00 -5.80
CA SER A 29 5.08 -6.37 -6.93
C SER A 29 5.93 -7.37 -7.69
N GLU A 30 6.53 -8.31 -6.99
CA GLU A 30 7.29 -9.36 -7.66
C GLU A 30 6.37 -10.32 -8.39
N GLU A 31 5.27 -10.67 -7.75
CA GLU A 31 4.31 -11.60 -8.35
C GLU A 31 3.68 -11.02 -9.60
N ALA A 32 3.46 -9.72 -9.61
CA ALA A 32 2.86 -9.05 -10.76
C ALA A 32 3.90 -8.63 -11.79
N TYR A 33 5.18 -8.94 -11.55
CA TYR A 33 6.26 -8.53 -12.44
C TYR A 33 6.34 -7.01 -12.58
N GLN A 34 6.09 -6.31 -11.49
CA GLN A 34 6.15 -4.85 -11.46
C GLN A 34 6.96 -4.39 -10.26
N PRO A 35 8.24 -4.70 -10.23
CA PRO A 35 9.06 -4.38 -9.05
C PRO A 35 9.12 -2.88 -8.75
N ALA A 36 8.90 -2.04 -9.75
CA ALA A 36 8.91 -0.60 -9.53
C ALA A 36 7.75 -0.12 -8.66
N GLN A 37 6.74 -0.96 -8.45
CA GLN A 37 5.65 -0.58 -7.57
C GLN A 37 6.05 -0.59 -6.11
N TYR A 38 7.13 -1.26 -5.76
CA TYR A 38 7.62 -1.27 -4.39
C TYR A 38 8.65 -0.17 -4.20
N ALA A 39 8.50 0.58 -3.12
CA ALA A 39 9.50 1.55 -2.68
C ALA A 39 9.50 1.55 -1.17
N ARG A 40 10.66 1.84 -0.59
CA ARG A 40 10.82 1.75 0.86
C ARG A 40 10.18 2.90 1.61
N ASP A 41 9.97 4.01 0.94
CA ASP A 41 9.54 5.24 1.60
C ASP A 41 8.12 5.63 1.25
N LEU A 42 7.29 4.66 0.93
CA LEU A 42 5.90 4.94 0.63
C LEU A 42 5.14 5.28 1.90
N SER A 43 4.12 6.14 1.75
CA SER A 43 3.22 6.41 2.84
C SER A 43 2.30 5.24 3.07
N PHE A 44 1.66 5.22 4.23
CA PHE A 44 0.67 4.20 4.55
C PHE A 44 -0.42 4.14 3.49
N THR A 45 -0.94 5.30 3.13
CA THR A 45 -2.05 5.36 2.17
C THR A 45 -1.62 4.92 0.78
N GLU A 46 -0.45 5.37 0.36
CA GLU A 46 0.02 5.00 -0.97
C GLU A 46 0.33 3.51 -1.04
N ALA A 47 0.91 2.95 0.01
CA ALA A 47 1.18 1.53 0.04
C ALA A 47 -0.12 0.73 -0.03
N ALA A 48 -1.13 1.15 0.71
CA ALA A 48 -2.41 0.47 0.69
C ALA A 48 -3.03 0.49 -0.70
N ARG A 49 -2.92 1.63 -1.37
CA ARG A 49 -3.46 1.76 -2.72
C ARG A 49 -2.74 0.82 -3.69
N ARG A 50 -1.43 0.79 -3.62
CA ARG A 50 -0.65 -0.06 -4.53
C ARG A 50 -0.91 -1.54 -4.27
N ILE A 51 -1.08 -1.91 -3.02
CA ILE A 51 -1.41 -3.29 -2.68
C ILE A 51 -2.74 -3.68 -3.32
N GLN A 52 -3.74 -2.82 -3.21
CA GLN A 52 -5.04 -3.13 -3.79
C GLN A 52 -4.97 -3.24 -5.31
N VAL A 53 -4.25 -2.35 -5.94
CA VAL A 53 -4.12 -2.37 -7.40
C VAL A 53 -3.42 -3.66 -7.84
N LEU A 54 -2.34 -4.01 -7.17
CA LEU A 54 -1.60 -5.22 -7.55
C LEU A 54 -2.41 -6.47 -7.31
N GLU A 55 -3.13 -6.53 -6.21
CA GLU A 55 -3.99 -7.69 -5.95
C GLU A 55 -5.04 -7.85 -7.04
N ALA A 56 -5.63 -6.73 -7.47
CA ALA A 56 -6.63 -6.77 -8.53
C ALA A 56 -6.01 -7.24 -9.84
N GLU A 57 -4.81 -6.76 -10.15
CA GLU A 57 -4.15 -7.16 -11.39
C GLU A 57 -3.78 -8.63 -11.39
N ILE A 58 -3.29 -9.12 -10.26
CA ILE A 58 -2.93 -10.53 -10.16
C ILE A 58 -4.17 -11.40 -10.28
N GLU A 59 -5.23 -11.00 -9.62
CA GLU A 59 -6.47 -11.76 -9.68
C GLU A 59 -7.03 -11.78 -11.08
N LEU A 60 -6.97 -10.64 -11.77
CA LEU A 60 -7.46 -10.56 -13.14
C LEU A 60 -6.66 -11.47 -14.06
N ALA A 61 -5.34 -11.45 -13.89
CA ALA A 61 -4.49 -12.31 -14.72
C ALA A 61 -4.78 -13.79 -14.47
N ASN A 62 -5.11 -14.13 -13.23
CA ASN A 62 -5.36 -15.53 -12.89
C ASN A 62 -6.74 -16.01 -13.31
N SER A 63 -7.60 -15.10 -13.73
CA SER A 63 -8.96 -15.49 -14.11
C SER A 63 -9.10 -15.77 -15.60
N PHE A 64 -8.01 -15.68 -16.34
CA PHE A 64 -8.05 -15.99 -17.78
C PHE A 64 -7.52 -17.38 -18.10
#